data_44364ef05e63aa981f817ed388800c90
#
_entry.id   44364ef05e63aa981f817ed388800c90
#
_cell.length_a   1.000
_cell.length_b   1.000
_cell.length_c   1.000
_cell.angle_alpha   90.00
_cell.angle_beta   90.00
_cell.angle_gamma   90.00
#
_symmetry.space_group_name_H-M   'P 1'
#
loop_
_entity.id
_entity.type
_entity.pdbx_description
1 polymer ?
#
loop_
_entity_poly.entity_id
_entity_poly.type
_entity_poly.pdbx_seq_one_letter_code
_entity_poly.pdbx_strand_id
1 'polypeptide(L)'
;MNNKSKYMKKALLVIVILLMAYPLFVFGRFKYWEWTTTPETLSQSKTMTIFYREKCRRCRKVMPWLIFKHSLDKTRVNVVNANHYQRSSLEEIGVYITPAFRIDNQSYNTIDVSKIERLWNSSK
;
A
#
# COMPACT_ATOMS: atom_id res chain seq x y z
N MET A 1 23.73 34.81 -22.25
CA MET A 1 22.68 34.03 -22.88
C MET A 1 22.79 32.52 -22.65
N ASN A 2 23.96 31.93 -22.82
CA ASN A 2 24.15 30.49 -22.63
C ASN A 2 23.93 29.98 -21.19
N ASN A 3 24.08 30.85 -20.17
CA ASN A 3 23.94 30.45 -18.78
C ASN A 3 22.46 30.14 -18.40
N LYS A 4 21.51 30.94 -18.88
CA LYS A 4 20.09 30.69 -18.60
C LYS A 4 19.63 29.33 -19.18
N SER A 5 20.09 28.99 -20.38
CA SER A 5 19.78 27.70 -21.02
C SER A 5 20.36 26.53 -20.22
N LYS A 6 21.59 26.66 -19.72
CA LYS A 6 22.23 25.64 -18.89
C LYS A 6 21.49 25.42 -17.58
N TYR A 7 21.07 26.50 -16.91
CA TYR A 7 20.31 26.42 -15.66
C TYR A 7 18.93 25.80 -15.88
N MET A 8 18.26 26.17 -16.97
CA MET A 8 16.98 25.56 -17.34
C MET A 8 17.09 24.04 -17.59
N LYS A 9 18.13 23.60 -18.30
CA LYS A 9 18.37 22.17 -18.53
C LYS A 9 18.67 21.43 -17.25
N LYS A 10 19.47 22.01 -16.35
CA LYS A 10 19.74 21.42 -15.03
C LYS A 10 18.49 21.35 -14.17
N ALA A 11 17.68 22.41 -14.13
CA ALA A 11 16.43 22.44 -13.41
C ALA A 11 15.44 21.39 -13.93
N LEU A 12 15.34 21.26 -15.26
CA LEU A 12 14.50 20.24 -15.90
C LEU A 12 14.96 18.83 -15.54
N LEU A 13 16.28 18.60 -15.57
CA LEU A 13 16.86 17.30 -15.19
C LEU A 13 16.53 16.94 -13.74
N VAL A 14 16.67 17.89 -12.81
CA VAL A 14 16.34 17.68 -11.39
C VAL A 14 14.85 17.36 -11.22
N ILE A 15 13.97 18.07 -11.92
CA ILE A 15 12.53 17.80 -11.88
C ILE A 15 12.23 16.39 -12.40
N VAL A 16 12.84 15.98 -13.49
CA VAL A 16 12.68 14.63 -14.05
C VAL A 16 13.15 13.56 -13.08
N ILE A 17 14.30 13.76 -12.44
CA ILE A 17 14.84 12.84 -11.43
C ILE A 17 13.88 12.71 -10.25
N LEU A 18 13.33 13.82 -9.74
CA LEU A 18 12.37 13.83 -8.63
C LEU A 18 11.07 13.11 -9.02
N LEU A 19 10.57 13.33 -10.24
CA LEU A 19 9.38 12.66 -10.74
C LEU A 19 9.57 11.16 -10.88
N MET A 20 10.77 10.71 -11.22
CA MET A 20 11.10 9.28 -11.30
C MET A 20 11.36 8.66 -9.94
N ALA A 21 11.96 9.42 -9.01
CA ALA A 21 12.28 8.93 -7.67
C ALA A 21 11.03 8.76 -6.79
N TYR A 22 10.00 9.58 -6.96
CA TYR A 22 8.79 9.54 -6.15
C TYR A 22 8.06 8.19 -6.23
N PRO A 23 7.74 7.65 -7.43
CA PRO A 23 7.13 6.32 -7.51
C PRO A 23 8.00 5.22 -6.91
N LEU A 24 9.32 5.29 -7.12
CA LEU A 24 10.26 4.31 -6.53
C LEU A 24 10.23 4.35 -5.01
N PHE A 25 10.18 5.55 -4.42
CA PHE A 25 10.07 5.72 -2.97
C PHE A 25 8.75 5.14 -2.44
N VAL A 26 7.63 5.43 -3.11
CA VAL A 26 6.30 4.95 -2.70
C VAL A 26 6.22 3.43 -2.73
N PHE A 27 6.64 2.81 -3.82
CA PHE A 27 6.66 1.36 -3.94
C PHE A 27 7.66 0.69 -2.99
N GLY A 28 8.83 1.30 -2.81
CA GLY A 28 9.84 0.82 -1.87
C GLY A 28 9.33 0.83 -0.43
N ARG A 29 8.62 1.88 -0.03
CA ARG A 29 8.00 1.98 1.29
C ARG A 29 6.94 0.90 1.51
N PHE A 30 6.09 0.67 0.51
CA PHE A 30 5.06 -0.36 0.56
C PHE A 30 5.68 -1.76 0.68
N LYS A 31 6.70 -2.06 -0.11
CA LYS A 31 7.44 -3.32 -0.03
C LYS A 31 8.18 -3.48 1.30
N TYR A 32 8.68 -2.41 1.85
CA TYR A 32 9.29 -2.43 3.18
C TYR A 32 8.26 -2.80 4.25
N TRP A 33 7.06 -2.27 4.18
CA TRP A 33 5.98 -2.64 5.10
C TRP A 33 5.59 -4.11 4.95
N GLU A 34 5.50 -4.61 3.72
CA GLU A 34 5.25 -6.03 3.47
C GLU A 34 6.34 -6.91 4.08
N TRP A 35 7.59 -6.52 3.86
CA TRP A 35 8.75 -7.28 4.30
C TRP A 35 8.91 -7.31 5.82
N THR A 36 8.52 -6.25 6.49
CA THR A 36 8.62 -6.12 7.95
C THR A 36 7.35 -6.51 8.69
N THR A 37 6.31 -6.97 7.99
CA THR A 37 5.11 -7.52 8.61
C THR A 37 5.40 -8.91 9.17
N THR A 38 5.25 -9.05 10.49
CA THR A 38 5.52 -10.30 11.23
C THR A 38 4.23 -10.81 11.87
N PRO A 39 4.17 -12.09 12.31
CA PRO A 39 3.01 -12.60 13.04
C PRO A 39 2.64 -11.76 14.26
N GLU A 40 3.61 -11.18 14.95
CA GLU A 40 3.39 -10.31 16.11
C GLU A 40 2.68 -9.00 15.69
N THR A 41 3.07 -8.42 14.56
CA THR A 41 2.40 -7.21 14.05
C THR A 41 0.98 -7.51 13.58
N LEU A 42 0.72 -8.71 13.07
CA LEU A 42 -0.61 -9.14 12.65
C LEU A 42 -1.57 -9.32 13.83
N SER A 43 -1.05 -9.63 15.02
CA SER A 43 -1.86 -9.78 16.22
C SER A 43 -2.33 -8.46 16.83
N GLN A 44 -1.78 -7.33 16.39
CA GLN A 44 -2.19 -6.00 16.86
C GLN A 44 -3.49 -5.58 16.20
N SER A 45 -4.58 -5.59 16.96
CA SER A 45 -5.94 -5.37 16.44
C SER A 45 -6.18 -3.98 15.87
N LYS A 46 -5.47 -2.96 16.38
CA LYS A 46 -5.67 -1.56 15.96
C LYS A 46 -4.98 -1.20 14.65
N THR A 47 -3.96 -1.94 14.25
CA THR A 47 -3.24 -1.69 13.01
C THR A 47 -3.94 -2.39 11.85
N MET A 48 -4.25 -1.64 10.80
CA MET A 48 -4.89 -2.23 9.62
C MET A 48 -3.90 -3.16 8.91
N THR A 49 -4.39 -4.32 8.48
CA THR A 49 -3.66 -5.27 7.65
C THR A 49 -4.30 -5.33 6.26
N ILE A 50 -3.48 -5.18 5.22
CA ILE A 50 -3.91 -5.27 3.82
C ILE A 50 -3.46 -6.62 3.27
N PHE A 51 -4.40 -7.40 2.79
CA PHE A 51 -4.12 -8.66 2.07
C PHE A 51 -4.31 -8.42 0.59
N TYR A 52 -3.29 -8.70 -0.20
CA TYR A 52 -3.35 -8.59 -1.66
C TYR A 52 -2.77 -9.84 -2.31
N ARG A 53 -3.03 -10.02 -3.61
CA ARG A 53 -2.40 -11.07 -4.41
C ARG A 53 -1.77 -10.50 -5.65
N GLU A 54 -0.71 -11.12 -6.11
CA GLU A 54 -0.15 -10.86 -7.43
C GLU A 54 -1.17 -11.32 -8.50
N LYS A 55 -1.19 -10.66 -9.65
CA LYS A 55 -2.12 -10.96 -10.76
C LYS A 55 -3.61 -10.85 -10.41
N CYS A 56 -3.95 -10.14 -9.36
CA CYS A 56 -5.32 -9.91 -8.92
C CYS A 56 -5.91 -8.68 -9.62
N ARG A 57 -6.98 -8.84 -10.40
CA ARG A 57 -7.63 -7.71 -11.10
C ARG A 57 -8.19 -6.68 -10.14
N ARG A 58 -8.83 -7.13 -9.07
CA ARG A 58 -9.41 -6.25 -8.05
C ARG A 58 -8.31 -5.45 -7.34
N CYS A 59 -7.21 -6.09 -7.01
CA CYS A 59 -6.06 -5.44 -6.38
C CYS A 59 -5.47 -4.36 -7.30
N ARG A 60 -5.35 -4.61 -8.59
CA ARG A 60 -4.84 -3.64 -9.57
C ARG A 60 -5.69 -2.39 -9.68
N LYS A 61 -6.99 -2.48 -9.40
CA LYS A 61 -7.89 -1.33 -9.43
C LYS A 61 -7.68 -0.39 -8.24
N VAL A 62 -7.33 -0.93 -7.09
CA VAL A 62 -7.35 -0.21 -5.81
C VAL A 62 -5.94 0.06 -5.28
N MET A 63 -5.04 -0.90 -5.37
CA MET A 63 -3.74 -0.83 -4.69
C MET A 63 -2.86 0.33 -5.18
N PRO A 64 -2.69 0.60 -6.48
CA PRO A 64 -1.87 1.73 -6.90
C PRO A 64 -2.39 3.07 -6.36
N TRP A 65 -3.69 3.30 -6.45
CA TRP A 65 -4.33 4.49 -5.92
C TRP A 65 -4.11 4.61 -4.40
N LEU A 66 -4.33 3.53 -3.68
CA LEU A 66 -4.19 3.48 -2.23
C LEU A 66 -2.74 3.78 -1.79
N ILE A 67 -1.78 3.15 -2.45
CA ILE A 67 -0.35 3.35 -2.19
C ILE A 67 0.04 4.82 -2.40
N PHE A 68 -0.38 5.42 -3.52
CA PHE A 68 -0.04 6.81 -3.82
C PHE A 68 -0.75 7.80 -2.90
N LYS A 69 -2.03 7.59 -2.61
CA LYS A 69 -2.79 8.49 -1.74
C LYS A 69 -2.23 8.55 -0.32
N HIS A 70 -1.80 7.41 0.21
CA HIS A 70 -1.27 7.30 1.56
C HIS A 70 0.25 7.25 1.64
N SER A 71 0.93 7.66 0.57
CA SER A 71 2.39 7.61 0.47
C SER A 71 3.12 8.45 1.51
N LEU A 72 2.48 9.52 1.99
CA LEU A 72 3.05 10.43 2.98
C LEU A 72 2.46 10.23 4.37
N ASP A 73 1.54 9.29 4.54
CA ASP A 73 0.96 8.99 5.84
C ASP A 73 2.01 8.43 6.79
N LYS A 74 2.01 8.95 8.01
CA LYS A 74 2.93 8.50 9.07
C LYS A 74 2.52 7.16 9.66
N THR A 75 1.24 6.85 9.62
CA THR A 75 0.69 5.62 10.19
C THR A 75 1.05 4.43 9.29
N ARG A 76 1.73 3.47 9.90
CA ARG A 76 2.07 2.21 9.25
C ARG A 76 0.85 1.31 9.13
N VAL A 77 0.74 0.59 8.03
CA VAL A 77 -0.17 -0.55 7.88
C VAL A 77 0.63 -1.85 7.67
N ASN A 78 0.05 -2.97 8.05
CA ASN A 78 0.62 -4.26 7.74
C ASN A 78 0.22 -4.67 6.33
N VAL A 79 1.16 -5.22 5.58
CA VAL A 79 0.93 -5.64 4.20
C VAL A 79 1.30 -7.12 4.06
N VAL A 80 0.38 -7.90 3.55
CA VAL A 80 0.54 -9.35 3.40
C VAL A 80 0.26 -9.75 1.95
N ASN A 81 1.21 -10.46 1.34
CA ASN A 81 1.00 -11.11 0.05
C ASN A 81 0.30 -12.45 0.29
N ALA A 82 -0.98 -12.52 -0.03
CA ALA A 82 -1.80 -13.70 0.21
C ALA A 82 -1.37 -14.93 -0.60
N ASN A 83 -0.55 -14.77 -1.64
CA ASN A 83 0.02 -15.90 -2.40
C ASN A 83 0.95 -16.78 -1.55
N HIS A 84 1.50 -16.24 -0.46
CA HIS A 84 2.38 -16.97 0.45
C HIS A 84 1.64 -17.78 1.52
N TYR A 85 0.32 -17.73 1.53
CA TYR A 85 -0.52 -18.37 2.54
C TYR A 85 -1.49 -19.36 1.89
N GLN A 86 -1.84 -20.41 2.63
CA GLN A 86 -2.86 -21.35 2.22
C GLN A 86 -4.25 -20.69 2.27
N ARG A 87 -5.10 -21.04 1.31
CA ARG A 87 -6.44 -20.50 1.23
C ARG A 87 -7.26 -20.76 2.49
N SER A 88 -7.16 -21.97 3.04
CA SER A 88 -7.86 -22.33 4.28
C SER A 88 -7.49 -21.44 5.46
N SER A 89 -6.20 -21.10 5.61
CA SER A 89 -5.71 -20.22 6.68
C SER A 89 -6.27 -18.80 6.54
N LEU A 90 -6.39 -18.31 5.31
CA LEU A 90 -6.97 -16.99 5.04
C LEU A 90 -8.48 -16.96 5.30
N GLU A 91 -9.19 -18.01 4.92
CA GLU A 91 -10.63 -18.14 5.16
C GLU A 91 -10.98 -18.17 6.64
N GLU A 92 -10.14 -18.78 7.48
CA GLU A 92 -10.31 -18.80 8.93
C GLU A 92 -10.36 -17.41 9.55
N ILE A 93 -9.65 -16.45 8.98
CA ILE A 93 -9.63 -15.06 9.45
C ILE A 93 -10.56 -14.15 8.64
N GLY A 94 -11.43 -14.72 7.79
CA GLY A 94 -12.41 -13.96 7.01
C GLY A 94 -11.88 -13.36 5.72
N VAL A 95 -10.73 -13.80 5.23
CA VAL A 95 -10.17 -13.35 3.94
C VAL A 95 -10.53 -14.35 2.86
N TYR A 96 -11.56 -14.01 2.09
CA TYR A 96 -12.09 -14.88 1.02
C TYR A 96 -11.66 -14.44 -0.37
N ILE A 97 -11.46 -13.14 -0.56
CA ILE A 97 -11.08 -12.55 -1.83
C ILE A 97 -10.17 -11.35 -1.56
N THR A 98 -9.24 -11.08 -2.46
CA THR A 98 -8.35 -9.92 -2.36
C THR A 98 -8.84 -8.77 -3.26
N PRO A 99 -8.58 -7.51 -2.94
CA PRO A 99 -7.93 -7.08 -1.70
C PRO A 99 -8.85 -7.26 -0.48
N ALA A 100 -8.26 -7.55 0.66
CA ALA A 100 -8.99 -7.61 1.93
C ALA A 100 -8.29 -6.71 2.95
N PHE A 101 -9.07 -6.07 3.79
CA PHE A 101 -8.60 -5.14 4.81
C PHE A 101 -9.08 -5.64 6.17
N ARG A 102 -8.16 -5.87 7.09
CA ARG A 102 -8.47 -6.38 8.42
C ARG A 102 -8.11 -5.35 9.47
N ILE A 103 -9.08 -5.05 10.34
CA ILE A 103 -8.92 -4.17 11.49
C ILE A 103 -9.85 -4.64 12.61
N ASP A 104 -9.40 -4.56 13.87
CA ASP A 104 -10.18 -4.99 15.04
C ASP A 104 -10.72 -6.42 14.92
N ASN A 105 -9.91 -7.33 14.39
CA ASN A 105 -10.26 -8.74 14.17
C ASN A 105 -11.41 -8.97 13.18
N GLN A 106 -11.77 -7.96 12.38
CA GLN A 106 -12.77 -8.07 11.32
C GLN A 106 -12.10 -7.87 9.96
N SER A 107 -12.48 -8.69 8.98
CA SER A 107 -11.96 -8.63 7.62
C SER A 107 -13.03 -8.10 6.66
N TYR A 108 -12.61 -7.19 5.79
CA TYR A 108 -13.47 -6.53 4.79
C TYR A 108 -12.92 -6.82 3.41
N ASN A 109 -13.66 -7.59 2.62
CA ASN A 109 -13.27 -8.00 1.25
C ASN A 109 -13.93 -7.03 0.26
N THR A 110 -13.34 -5.85 0.07
CA THR A 110 -13.98 -4.77 -0.67
C THR A 110 -13.02 -4.04 -1.60
N ILE A 111 -13.57 -3.46 -2.67
CA ILE A 111 -12.91 -2.48 -3.54
C ILE A 111 -13.59 -1.11 -3.47
N ASP A 112 -14.53 -0.93 -2.57
CA ASP A 112 -15.18 0.36 -2.33
C ASP A 112 -14.19 1.34 -1.69
N VAL A 113 -13.78 2.33 -2.47
CA VAL A 113 -12.79 3.34 -2.08
C VAL A 113 -13.22 4.10 -0.82
N SER A 114 -14.48 4.49 -0.73
CA SER A 114 -15.00 5.21 0.43
C SER A 114 -14.91 4.38 1.70
N LYS A 115 -15.22 3.10 1.62
CA LYS A 115 -15.13 2.17 2.75
C LYS A 115 -13.68 1.94 3.17
N ILE A 116 -12.77 1.76 2.19
CA ILE A 116 -11.34 1.60 2.45
C ILE A 116 -10.78 2.83 3.17
N GLU A 117 -11.16 4.03 2.74
CA GLU A 117 -10.73 5.27 3.37
C GLU A 117 -11.22 5.38 4.82
N ARG A 118 -12.45 5.00 5.10
CA ARG A 118 -12.98 4.99 6.46
C ARG A 118 -12.19 4.02 7.35
N LEU A 119 -11.88 2.83 6.84
CA LEU A 119 -11.07 1.84 7.55
C LEU A 119 -9.66 2.35 7.81
N TRP A 120 -9.04 2.98 6.80
CA TRP A 120 -7.72 3.57 6.96
C TRP A 120 -7.69 4.64 8.04
N ASN A 121 -8.65 5.55 8.00
CA ASN A 121 -8.76 6.63 8.97
C ASN A 121 -9.03 6.11 10.40
N SER A 122 -9.77 5.03 10.54
CA SER A 122 -10.04 4.43 11.85
C SER A 122 -8.82 3.71 12.44
N SER A 123 -7.83 3.39 11.62
CA SER A 123 -6.58 2.73 12.06
C SER A 123 -5.52 3.70 12.60
N LYS A 124 -5.75 4.98 12.45
CA LYS A 124 -4.80 6.01 12.92
C LYS A 124 -4.82 6.19 14.42
#